data_f7987f18ec8441b44ed6437edd6f2fde
#
_entry.id   f7987f18ec8441b44ed6437edd6f2fde
#
_cell.length_a   1.000
_cell.length_b   1.000
_cell.length_c   1.000
_cell.angle_alpha   90.00
_cell.angle_beta   90.00
_cell.angle_gamma   90.00
#
_symmetry.space_group_name_H-M   'P 1'
#
loop_
_entity.id
_entity.type
_entity.pdbx_description
1 polymer ?
#
loop_
_entity_poly.entity_id
_entity_poly.type
_entity_poly.pdbx_seq_one_letter_code
_entity_poly.pdbx_strand_id
1 'polypeptide(L)'
;VSHVHIHGPPRYRPKPVRPGGPLGSPKFQTIAKANNIPVQKGVYIALTGPTLETPAEYKYMRIIGGDTVGMSTAPEVIVARHMDIPCFAMSVITDLGVPGKIKKVTHEEIQKVSEVAEPKLTLIIKELIASI
;
A
#
# COMPACT_ATOMS: atom_id res chain seq x y z
N VAL A 1 -16.11 1.33 -0.47
CA VAL A 1 -15.40 0.57 -1.51
C VAL A 1 -13.95 0.46 -1.04
N SER A 2 -13.57 -0.73 -0.55
CA SER A 2 -12.22 -0.97 -0.06
C SER A 2 -11.29 -1.17 -1.26
N HIS A 3 -10.28 -0.33 -1.37
CA HIS A 3 -9.25 -0.44 -2.39
C HIS A 3 -7.97 -0.99 -1.76
N VAL A 4 -7.35 -1.95 -2.42
CA VAL A 4 -6.02 -2.45 -2.05
C VAL A 4 -5.00 -1.71 -2.92
N HIS A 5 -4.07 -0.99 -2.31
CA HIS A 5 -3.04 -0.25 -3.03
C HIS A 5 -1.75 -1.04 -3.14
N ILE A 6 -1.10 -0.96 -4.29
CA ILE A 6 0.22 -1.54 -4.56
C ILE A 6 1.27 -0.44 -4.52
N HIS A 7 2.35 -0.67 -3.82
CA HIS A 7 3.48 0.24 -3.79
C HIS A 7 4.54 -0.14 -4.82
N GLY A 8 4.92 0.84 -5.63
CA GLY A 8 6.19 0.84 -6.32
C GLY A 8 7.28 1.51 -5.44
N PRO A 9 8.56 1.28 -5.71
CA PRO A 9 9.63 1.93 -4.96
C PRO A 9 9.53 3.46 -5.07
N PRO A 10 9.90 4.20 -4.01
CA PRO A 10 9.95 5.65 -4.05
C PRO A 10 10.85 6.15 -5.19
N ARG A 11 10.61 7.37 -5.67
CA ARG A 11 11.39 8.01 -6.76
C ARG A 11 12.85 8.32 -6.39
N TYR A 12 13.39 7.71 -5.34
CA TYR A 12 14.82 7.59 -5.20
C TYR A 12 15.28 6.69 -6.35
N ARG A 13 16.15 7.17 -7.26
CA ARG A 13 16.79 6.32 -8.26
C ARG A 13 17.85 5.44 -7.56
N PRO A 14 17.48 4.29 -7.01
CA PRO A 14 18.45 3.23 -6.86
C PRO A 14 18.73 2.66 -8.25
N LYS A 15 19.86 2.02 -8.39
CA LYS A 15 20.18 1.19 -9.58
C LYS A 15 18.91 0.47 -10.06
N PRO A 16 18.68 0.37 -11.37
CA PRO A 16 17.43 -0.18 -11.90
C PRO A 16 17.16 -1.51 -11.20
N VAL A 17 16.06 -1.55 -10.44
CA VAL A 17 15.53 -2.81 -9.93
C VAL A 17 15.28 -3.65 -11.17
N ARG A 18 15.95 -4.81 -11.27
CA ARG A 18 15.75 -5.71 -12.41
C ARG A 18 14.24 -5.90 -12.60
N PRO A 19 13.68 -5.55 -13.77
CA PRO A 19 12.31 -5.92 -14.06
C PRO A 19 12.25 -7.45 -14.03
N GLY A 20 11.44 -8.03 -13.17
CA GLY A 20 11.24 -9.48 -13.19
C GLY A 20 11.62 -10.26 -11.95
N GLY A 21 11.65 -9.65 -10.77
CA GLY A 21 11.55 -10.44 -9.54
C GLY A 21 10.24 -11.25 -9.54
N PRO A 22 10.22 -12.47 -8.98
CA PRO A 22 9.05 -13.38 -9.04
C PRO A 22 7.75 -12.79 -8.44
N LEU A 23 7.86 -11.72 -7.66
CA LEU A 23 6.74 -10.97 -7.06
C LEU A 23 6.39 -9.71 -7.85
N GLY A 24 6.76 -9.62 -9.12
CA GLY A 24 6.58 -8.42 -9.92
C GLY A 24 5.13 -8.00 -10.15
N SER A 25 4.92 -6.71 -10.22
CA SER A 25 3.64 -6.02 -10.49
C SER A 25 2.70 -6.66 -11.53
N PRO A 26 3.17 -7.30 -12.65
CA PRO A 26 2.28 -7.93 -13.63
C PRO A 26 1.50 -9.13 -13.08
N LYS A 27 2.14 -10.04 -12.33
CA LYS A 27 1.46 -11.21 -11.75
C LYS A 27 0.37 -10.80 -10.77
N PHE A 28 0.67 -9.86 -9.89
CA PHE A 28 -0.28 -9.32 -8.95
C PHE A 28 -1.53 -8.75 -9.64
N GLN A 29 -1.34 -7.92 -10.67
CA GLN A 29 -2.46 -7.32 -11.41
C GLN A 29 -3.31 -8.40 -12.11
N THR A 30 -2.67 -9.43 -12.64
CA THR A 30 -3.37 -10.57 -13.25
C THR A 30 -4.22 -11.32 -12.24
N ILE A 31 -3.67 -11.62 -11.06
CA ILE A 31 -4.39 -12.27 -9.96
C ILE A 31 -5.58 -11.43 -9.50
N ALA A 32 -5.35 -10.15 -9.23
CA ALA A 32 -6.40 -9.25 -8.79
C ALA A 32 -7.54 -9.14 -9.82
N LYS A 33 -7.21 -9.03 -11.11
CA LYS A 33 -8.19 -8.97 -12.19
C LYS A 33 -8.97 -10.27 -12.32
N ALA A 34 -8.32 -11.42 -12.26
CA ALA A 34 -8.97 -12.73 -12.34
C ALA A 34 -9.98 -12.95 -11.22
N ASN A 35 -9.73 -12.35 -10.05
CA ASN A 35 -10.60 -12.45 -8.88
C ASN A 35 -11.55 -11.25 -8.70
N ASN A 36 -11.65 -10.36 -9.69
CA ASN A 36 -12.46 -9.13 -9.62
C ASN A 36 -12.15 -8.26 -8.39
N ILE A 37 -10.90 -8.23 -7.95
CA ILE A 37 -10.46 -7.41 -6.82
C ILE A 37 -9.90 -6.10 -7.37
N PRO A 38 -10.53 -4.95 -7.06
CA PRO A 38 -10.00 -3.65 -7.49
C PRO A 38 -8.71 -3.33 -6.73
N VAL A 39 -7.65 -3.06 -7.47
CA VAL A 39 -6.34 -2.69 -6.95
C VAL A 39 -5.81 -1.47 -7.69
N GLN A 40 -5.02 -0.68 -6.99
CA GLN A 40 -4.36 0.48 -7.58
C GLN A 40 -2.87 0.48 -7.23
N LYS A 41 -2.09 1.13 -8.06
CA LYS A 41 -0.66 1.36 -7.82
C LYS A 41 -0.47 2.80 -7.38
N GLY A 42 0.28 3.01 -6.31
CA GLY A 42 0.52 4.33 -5.78
C GLY A 42 1.84 4.45 -5.01
N VAL A 43 2.08 5.63 -4.51
CA VAL A 43 3.23 5.96 -3.65
C VAL A 43 2.76 5.98 -2.21
N TYR A 44 3.40 5.15 -1.39
CA TYR A 44 3.17 5.12 0.06
C TYR A 44 4.14 6.05 0.76
N ILE A 45 3.62 6.88 1.65
CA ILE A 45 4.42 7.70 2.56
C ILE A 45 4.34 7.10 3.95
N ALA A 46 5.48 6.86 4.57
CA ALA A 46 5.55 6.43 5.95
C ALA A 46 5.72 7.65 6.87
N LEU A 47 4.90 7.69 7.91
CA LEU A 47 5.01 8.61 9.02
C LEU A 47 5.26 7.84 10.31
N THR A 48 5.79 8.52 11.31
CA THR A 48 6.08 7.89 12.61
C THR A 48 4.85 7.76 13.50
N GLY A 49 3.78 8.51 13.22
CA GLY A 49 2.64 8.60 14.11
C GLY A 49 3.00 9.23 15.47
N PRO A 50 2.30 8.93 16.56
CA PRO A 50 1.28 7.89 16.72
C PRO A 50 -0.16 8.33 16.38
N THR A 51 -0.37 9.57 15.99
CA THR A 51 -1.70 10.12 15.66
C THR A 51 -2.01 9.97 14.17
N LEU A 52 -3.29 9.98 13.84
CA LEU A 52 -3.73 10.18 12.45
C LEU A 52 -3.35 11.57 11.98
N GLU A 53 -3.25 11.72 10.68
CA GLU A 53 -2.75 12.91 10.01
C GLU A 53 -3.76 14.05 10.09
N THR A 54 -3.23 15.26 10.26
CA THR A 54 -4.00 16.48 10.13
C THR A 54 -4.31 16.81 8.66
N PRO A 55 -5.32 17.65 8.38
CA PRO A 55 -5.59 18.09 7.01
C PRO A 55 -4.39 18.75 6.31
N ALA A 56 -3.51 19.40 7.06
CA ALA A 56 -2.31 20.03 6.53
C ALA A 56 -1.26 18.98 6.12
N GLU A 57 -1.11 17.92 6.90
CA GLU A 57 -0.22 16.79 6.59
C GLU A 57 -0.70 16.03 5.37
N TYR A 58 -1.99 15.75 5.23
CA TYR A 58 -2.54 15.16 4.00
C TYR A 58 -2.26 16.02 2.77
N LYS A 59 -2.44 17.34 2.88
CA LYS A 59 -2.13 18.28 1.79
C LYS A 59 -0.64 18.25 1.44
N TYR A 60 0.23 18.29 2.44
CA TYR A 60 1.68 18.22 2.26
C TYR A 60 2.10 16.94 1.54
N MET A 61 1.64 15.79 2.02
CA MET A 61 1.97 14.49 1.44
C MET A 61 1.50 14.38 -0.03
N ARG A 62 0.33 14.93 -0.34
CA ARG A 62 -0.16 14.96 -1.71
C ARG A 62 0.72 15.83 -2.62
N ILE A 63 1.19 16.99 -2.12
CA ILE A 63 2.08 17.89 -2.89
C ILE A 63 3.41 17.21 -3.22
N ILE A 64 3.98 16.44 -2.30
CA ILE A 64 5.24 15.71 -2.53
C ILE A 64 5.04 14.43 -3.34
N GLY A 65 3.82 14.10 -3.75
CA GLY A 65 3.49 13.01 -4.66
C GLY A 65 3.11 11.70 -3.98
N GLY A 66 2.66 11.73 -2.74
CA GLY A 66 2.09 10.57 -2.04
C GLY A 66 0.64 10.32 -2.45
N ASP A 67 0.29 9.06 -2.54
CA ASP A 67 -1.07 8.58 -2.81
C ASP A 67 -1.70 7.99 -1.55
N THR A 68 -0.89 7.40 -0.69
CA THR A 68 -1.30 6.76 0.56
C THR A 68 -0.32 7.09 1.68
N VAL A 69 -0.78 6.99 2.91
CA VAL A 69 0.04 7.22 4.10
C VAL A 69 -0.22 6.13 5.14
N GLY A 70 0.75 5.86 5.97
CA GLY A 70 0.63 4.97 7.12
C GLY A 70 1.89 4.92 7.96
N MET A 71 1.85 4.18 9.07
CA MET A 71 2.91 4.10 10.07
C MET A 71 3.77 2.82 9.98
N SER A 72 3.63 2.06 8.92
CA SER A 72 4.32 0.77 8.73
C SER A 72 5.02 0.70 7.37
N THR A 73 5.43 -0.50 6.96
CA THR A 73 5.92 -0.80 5.61
C THR A 73 7.31 -0.25 5.28
N ALA A 74 7.58 1.04 5.50
CA ALA A 74 8.88 1.62 5.12
C ALA A 74 10.06 1.06 5.95
N PRO A 75 9.98 0.84 7.26
CA PRO A 75 11.05 0.22 8.03
C PRO A 75 11.40 -1.18 7.51
N GLU A 76 10.41 -2.00 7.21
CA GLU A 76 10.60 -3.35 6.66
C GLU A 76 11.23 -3.30 5.27
N VAL A 77 10.78 -2.38 4.42
CA VAL A 77 11.35 -2.19 3.07
C VAL A 77 12.79 -1.72 3.14
N ILE A 78 13.14 -0.81 4.05
CA ILE A 78 14.51 -0.33 4.24
C ILE A 78 15.43 -1.51 4.58
N VAL A 79 15.07 -2.32 5.56
CA VAL A 79 15.87 -3.47 5.98
C VAL A 79 16.00 -4.50 4.87
N ALA A 80 14.89 -4.87 4.24
CA ALA A 80 14.89 -5.85 3.16
C ALA A 80 15.75 -5.36 1.97
N ARG A 81 15.66 -4.07 1.61
CA ARG A 81 16.47 -3.51 0.52
C ARG A 81 17.93 -3.39 0.89
N HIS A 82 18.26 -3.16 2.16
CA HIS A 82 19.65 -3.22 2.63
C HIS A 82 20.26 -4.62 2.46
N MET A 83 19.43 -5.65 2.61
CA MET A 83 19.80 -7.05 2.43
C MET A 83 19.64 -7.56 0.99
N ASP A 84 19.37 -6.68 0.02
CA ASP A 84 19.06 -7.02 -1.38
C ASP A 84 17.86 -7.97 -1.58
N ILE A 85 16.97 -8.06 -0.60
CA ILE A 85 15.75 -8.85 -0.70
C ILE A 85 14.71 -8.09 -1.55
N PRO A 86 14.14 -8.71 -2.59
CA PRO A 86 13.04 -8.13 -3.34
C PRO A 86 11.82 -7.90 -2.46
N CYS A 87 11.21 -6.72 -2.58
CA CYS A 87 10.05 -6.35 -1.77
C CYS A 87 8.80 -6.15 -2.64
N PHE A 88 7.69 -6.59 -2.11
CA PHE A 88 6.36 -6.26 -2.59
C PHE A 88 5.50 -5.89 -1.38
N ALA A 89 4.73 -4.82 -1.48
CA ALA A 89 3.86 -4.36 -0.40
C ALA A 89 2.45 -4.05 -0.91
N MET A 90 1.47 -4.31 -0.07
CA MET A 90 0.07 -3.96 -0.27
C MET A 90 -0.46 -3.26 0.97
N SER A 91 -1.35 -2.30 0.77
CA SER A 91 -2.04 -1.62 1.86
C SER A 91 -3.55 -1.61 1.62
N VAL A 92 -4.30 -1.77 2.69
CA VAL A 92 -5.74 -1.54 2.71
C VAL A 92 -5.97 -0.06 3.02
N ILE A 93 -6.76 0.61 2.20
CA ILE A 93 -7.15 1.98 2.45
C ILE A 93 -8.42 1.99 3.29
N THR A 94 -8.31 2.52 4.48
CA THR A 94 -9.38 2.53 5.48
C THR A 94 -10.21 3.81 5.46
N ASP A 95 -9.59 4.92 5.07
CA ASP A 95 -10.21 6.24 5.05
C ASP A 95 -9.60 7.13 3.95
N LEU A 96 -10.18 8.30 3.76
CA LEU A 96 -9.78 9.22 2.71
C LEU A 96 -9.28 10.56 3.29
N GLY A 97 -7.97 10.79 3.19
CA GLY A 97 -7.30 12.05 3.53
C GLY A 97 -7.47 13.14 2.47
N VAL A 98 -8.64 13.25 1.83
CA VAL A 98 -8.91 14.21 0.76
C VAL A 98 -9.59 15.46 1.35
N PRO A 99 -9.12 16.69 1.06
CA PRO A 99 -9.77 17.92 1.52
C PRO A 99 -11.27 17.91 1.23
N GLY A 100 -12.09 18.24 2.22
CA GLY A 100 -13.55 18.20 2.16
C GLY A 100 -14.18 16.81 2.34
N LYS A 101 -13.36 15.75 2.41
CA LYS A 101 -13.83 14.36 2.65
C LYS A 101 -13.24 13.75 3.92
N ILE A 102 -12.35 14.46 4.61
CA ILE A 102 -11.74 14.01 5.86
C ILE A 102 -12.84 13.92 6.92
N LYS A 103 -13.05 12.72 7.45
CA LYS A 103 -13.97 12.48 8.56
C LYS A 103 -13.17 12.00 9.76
N LYS A 104 -13.66 12.26 10.96
CA LYS A 104 -13.12 11.64 12.15
C LYS A 104 -13.44 10.15 12.07
N VAL A 105 -12.41 9.33 11.99
CA VAL A 105 -12.52 7.87 11.88
C VAL A 105 -12.25 7.27 13.25
N THR A 106 -13.05 6.31 13.65
CA THR A 106 -12.82 5.55 14.87
C THR A 106 -12.02 4.28 14.57
N HIS A 107 -11.34 3.74 15.58
CA HIS A 107 -10.61 2.47 15.44
C HIS A 107 -11.52 1.33 14.99
N GLU A 108 -12.76 1.31 15.47
CA GLU A 108 -13.78 0.32 15.10
C GLU A 108 -14.17 0.40 13.61
N GLU A 109 -14.27 1.61 13.06
CA GLU A 109 -14.55 1.81 11.63
C GLU A 109 -13.40 1.31 10.76
N ILE A 110 -12.16 1.60 11.17
CA ILE A 110 -10.95 1.08 10.52
C ILE A 110 -10.96 -0.45 10.52
N GLN A 111 -11.27 -1.06 11.66
CA GLN A 111 -11.31 -2.51 11.78
C GLN A 111 -12.37 -3.14 10.86
N LYS A 112 -13.58 -2.60 10.80
CA LYS A 112 -14.64 -3.08 9.89
C LYS A 112 -14.22 -3.04 8.43
N VAL A 113 -13.53 -1.98 8.00
CA VAL A 113 -13.00 -1.89 6.62
C VAL A 113 -11.94 -2.95 6.39
N SER A 114 -11.07 -3.16 7.36
CA SER A 114 -10.02 -4.18 7.30
C SER A 114 -10.59 -5.60 7.20
N GLU A 115 -11.60 -5.93 8.00
CA GLU A 115 -12.29 -7.23 7.96
C GLU A 115 -12.88 -7.56 6.58
N VAL A 116 -13.40 -6.56 5.87
CA VAL A 116 -13.93 -6.74 4.51
C VAL A 116 -12.81 -6.90 3.47
N ALA A 117 -11.65 -6.28 3.70
CA ALA A 117 -10.53 -6.31 2.78
C ALA A 117 -9.63 -7.54 2.99
N GLU A 118 -9.52 -8.04 4.21
CA GLU A 118 -8.63 -9.13 4.59
C GLU A 118 -8.78 -10.41 3.76
N PRO A 119 -9.99 -10.93 3.47
CA PRO A 119 -10.14 -12.12 2.63
C PRO A 119 -9.58 -11.91 1.22
N LYS A 120 -9.75 -10.71 0.65
CA LYS A 120 -9.25 -10.35 -0.68
C LYS A 120 -7.73 -10.26 -0.68
N LEU A 121 -7.16 -9.64 0.35
CA LEU A 121 -5.72 -9.54 0.56
C LEU A 121 -5.11 -10.93 0.69
N THR A 122 -5.68 -11.77 1.54
CA THR A 122 -5.25 -13.15 1.79
C THR A 122 -5.26 -13.98 0.51
N LEU A 123 -6.32 -13.88 -0.29
CA LEU A 123 -6.43 -14.59 -1.57
C LEU A 123 -5.29 -14.18 -2.51
N ILE A 124 -5.10 -12.89 -2.70
CA ILE A 124 -4.04 -12.39 -3.59
C ILE A 124 -2.66 -12.85 -3.12
N ILE A 125 -2.36 -12.76 -1.82
CA ILE A 125 -1.06 -13.18 -1.28
C ILE A 125 -0.85 -14.67 -1.47
N LYS A 126 -1.85 -15.51 -1.19
CA LYS A 126 -1.76 -16.96 -1.38
C LYS A 126 -1.48 -17.33 -2.84
N GLU A 127 -2.23 -16.75 -3.79
CA GLU A 127 -2.01 -17.01 -5.21
C GLU A 127 -0.66 -16.47 -5.70
N LEU A 128 -0.24 -15.33 -5.19
CA LEU A 128 1.06 -14.76 -5.53
C LEU A 128 2.21 -15.67 -5.06
N ILE A 129 2.15 -16.15 -3.81
CA ILE A 129 3.14 -17.08 -3.26
C ILE A 129 3.13 -18.40 -4.05
N ALA A 130 1.97 -18.94 -4.36
CA ALA A 130 1.85 -20.17 -5.15
C ALA A 130 2.39 -20.03 -6.59
N SER A 131 2.58 -18.80 -7.07
CA SER A 131 3.08 -18.52 -8.43
C SER A 131 4.60 -18.35 -8.51
N ILE A 132 5.31 -18.44 -7.38
CA ILE A 132 6.78 -18.36 -7.29
C ILE A 132 7.37 -19.75 -7.41
#